data_ae22d49e9ed670feb0b2909866626fac
#
_entry.id   ae22d49e9ed670feb0b2909866626fac
#
_cell.length_a   1.000
_cell.length_b   1.000
_cell.length_c   1.000
_cell.angle_alpha   90.00
_cell.angle_beta   90.00
_cell.angle_gamma   90.00
#
_symmetry.space_group_name_H-M   'P 1'
#
loop_
_entity.id
_entity.type
_entity.pdbx_description
1 polymer ?
#
loop_
_entity_poly.entity_id
_entity_poly.type
_entity_poly.pdbx_seq_one_letter_code
_entity_poly.pdbx_strand_id
1 'polypeptide(L)'
;MWKMVETANGRKSCDNDDLVSSDIPSVLSVIEKYYEISYGNKGALGLNVAAFDLQINGKQVTIGWDNWSGLFIMSLEPSGDMVIERIFEILKSSFRQ
;
A
#
# COMPACT_ATOMS: atom_id res chain seq x y z
N MET A 1 8.70 -5.11 -9.43
CA MET A 1 7.78 -4.41 -10.36
C MET A 1 6.42 -4.25 -9.70
N TRP A 2 5.85 -3.06 -9.82
CA TRP A 2 4.51 -2.79 -9.28
C TRP A 2 3.46 -3.48 -10.12
N LYS A 3 2.48 -4.09 -9.47
CA LYS A 3 1.37 -4.75 -10.16
C LYS A 3 0.08 -4.52 -9.39
N MET A 4 -1.02 -4.52 -10.14
CA MET A 4 -2.36 -4.38 -9.59
C MET A 4 -2.93 -5.76 -9.36
N VAL A 5 -3.47 -5.99 -8.17
CA VAL A 5 -4.02 -7.28 -7.76
C VAL A 5 -5.41 -7.04 -7.19
N GLU A 6 -6.31 -7.99 -7.39
CA GLU A 6 -7.60 -7.97 -6.71
C GLU A 6 -7.54 -8.93 -5.54
N THR A 7 -7.95 -8.44 -4.37
CA THR A 7 -7.95 -9.27 -3.15
C THR A 7 -9.14 -10.22 -3.16
N ALA A 8 -9.11 -11.19 -2.23
CA ALA A 8 -10.21 -12.15 -2.09
C ALA A 8 -11.54 -11.47 -1.81
N ASN A 9 -11.50 -10.27 -1.20
CA ASN A 9 -12.72 -9.51 -0.88
C ASN A 9 -13.14 -8.58 -2.01
N GLY A 10 -12.48 -8.65 -3.16
CA GLY A 10 -12.80 -7.79 -4.29
C GLY A 10 -12.24 -6.39 -4.22
N ARG A 11 -11.30 -6.13 -3.30
CA ARG A 11 -10.64 -4.83 -3.19
C ARG A 11 -9.40 -4.79 -4.08
N LYS A 12 -8.95 -3.58 -4.40
CA LYS A 12 -7.72 -3.40 -5.18
C LYS A 12 -6.51 -3.37 -4.26
N SER A 13 -5.42 -3.96 -4.71
CA SER A 13 -4.13 -3.91 -4.02
C SER A 13 -3.04 -3.61 -5.03
N CYS A 14 -2.10 -2.77 -4.64
CA CYS A 14 -0.92 -2.42 -5.44
C CYS A 14 0.28 -3.09 -4.78
N ASP A 15 0.86 -4.08 -5.43
CA ASP A 15 1.88 -4.95 -4.83
C ASP A 15 3.21 -4.85 -5.56
N ASN A 16 4.30 -5.05 -4.83
CA ASN A 16 5.64 -5.16 -5.41
C ASN A 16 6.44 -6.20 -4.64
N ASP A 17 6.66 -7.36 -5.24
CA ASP A 17 7.34 -8.48 -4.60
C ASP A 17 8.87 -8.32 -4.52
N ASP A 18 9.42 -7.28 -5.13
CA ASP A 18 10.84 -6.97 -5.01
C ASP A 18 11.16 -6.12 -3.78
N LEU A 19 10.14 -5.57 -3.12
CA LEU A 19 10.33 -4.70 -1.97
C LEU A 19 10.08 -5.45 -0.68
N VAL A 20 10.67 -4.93 0.40
CA VAL A 20 10.57 -5.51 1.73
C VAL A 20 10.01 -4.47 2.71
N SER A 21 9.80 -4.88 3.96
CA SER A 21 9.15 -4.02 4.95
C SER A 21 9.93 -2.72 5.20
N SER A 22 11.25 -2.75 5.10
CA SER A 22 12.06 -1.55 5.30
C SER A 22 11.89 -0.51 4.19
N ASP A 23 11.25 -0.87 3.09
CA ASP A 23 10.96 0.07 2.00
C ASP A 23 9.66 0.85 2.23
N ILE A 24 8.86 0.47 3.22
CA ILE A 24 7.57 1.12 3.49
C ILE A 24 7.71 2.63 3.69
N PRO A 25 8.64 3.13 4.53
CA PRO A 25 8.76 4.58 4.70
C PRO A 25 9.04 5.33 3.40
N SER A 26 9.87 4.76 2.53
CA SER A 26 10.19 5.40 1.25
C SER A 26 8.99 5.46 0.34
N VAL A 27 8.19 4.40 0.31
CA VAL A 27 6.97 4.36 -0.48
C VAL A 27 5.96 5.40 0.04
N LEU A 28 5.77 5.48 1.35
CA LEU A 28 4.88 6.45 1.94
C LEU A 28 5.34 7.89 1.65
N SER A 29 6.66 8.13 1.64
CA SER A 29 7.19 9.46 1.31
C SER A 29 6.81 9.89 -0.10
N VAL A 30 6.80 8.95 -1.04
CA VAL A 30 6.38 9.26 -2.41
C VAL A 30 4.89 9.59 -2.45
N ILE A 31 4.08 8.78 -1.78
CA ILE A 31 2.62 8.97 -1.78
C ILE A 31 2.26 10.31 -1.12
N GLU A 32 2.96 10.70 -0.07
CA GLU A 32 2.70 11.94 0.65
C GLU A 32 2.88 13.19 -0.20
N LYS A 33 3.60 13.10 -1.30
CA LYS A 33 3.73 14.21 -2.23
C LYS A 33 2.44 14.49 -3.01
N TYR A 34 1.52 13.53 -3.04
CA TYR A 34 0.30 13.61 -3.84
C TYR A 34 -0.96 13.57 -3.01
N TYR A 35 -0.93 12.94 -1.85
CA TYR A 35 -2.10 12.75 -1.02
C TYR A 35 -1.78 12.98 0.45
N GLU A 36 -2.76 13.46 1.18
CA GLU A 36 -2.67 13.54 2.63
C GLU A 36 -2.80 12.13 3.22
N ILE A 37 -1.92 11.79 4.15
CA ILE A 37 -1.95 10.51 4.84
C ILE A 37 -2.20 10.75 6.32
N SER A 38 -3.21 10.05 6.86
CA SER A 38 -3.48 10.02 8.30
C SER A 38 -3.11 8.64 8.80
N TYR A 39 -2.18 8.59 9.75
CA TYR A 39 -1.68 7.32 10.27
C TYR A 39 -2.58 6.82 11.39
N GLY A 40 -2.92 5.53 11.33
CA GLY A 40 -3.66 4.88 12.39
C GLY A 40 -2.75 4.53 13.55
N ASN A 41 -3.38 4.10 14.64
CA ASN A 41 -2.64 3.75 15.85
C ASN A 41 -2.29 2.27 15.90
N LYS A 42 -2.71 1.50 14.92
CA LYS A 42 -2.56 0.05 14.95
C LYS A 42 -1.67 -0.42 13.82
N GLY A 43 -0.76 -1.30 14.17
CA GLY A 43 0.04 -2.03 13.22
C GLY A 43 0.15 -3.46 13.69
N ALA A 44 0.37 -4.37 12.77
CA ALA A 44 0.63 -5.76 13.05
C ALA A 44 2.05 -6.09 12.63
N LEU A 45 2.85 -6.60 13.56
CA LEU A 45 4.23 -6.98 13.29
C LEU A 45 4.39 -8.46 13.63
N GLY A 46 5.03 -9.19 12.75
CA GLY A 46 5.34 -10.58 12.96
C GLY A 46 6.61 -10.95 12.21
N LEU A 47 7.01 -12.20 12.29
CA LEU A 47 8.22 -12.67 11.62
C LEU A 47 8.11 -12.52 10.11
N ASN A 48 6.91 -12.73 9.55
CA ASN A 48 6.70 -12.74 8.11
C ASN A 48 5.68 -11.71 7.63
N VAL A 49 5.23 -10.83 8.54
CA VAL A 49 4.19 -9.86 8.24
C VAL A 49 4.46 -8.55 8.96
N ALA A 50 4.32 -7.46 8.27
CA ALA A 50 4.27 -6.12 8.84
C ALA A 50 3.13 -5.39 8.12
N ALA A 51 2.15 -4.89 8.86
CA ALA A 51 1.00 -4.24 8.26
C ALA A 51 0.51 -3.10 9.15
N PHE A 52 0.12 -1.99 8.52
CA PHE A 52 -0.33 -0.78 9.21
C PHE A 52 -1.57 -0.25 8.51
N ASP A 53 -2.62 0.03 9.30
CA ASP A 53 -3.82 0.67 8.79
C ASP A 53 -3.61 2.18 8.80
N LEU A 54 -4.05 2.83 7.73
CA LEU A 54 -3.95 4.27 7.62
C LEU A 54 -5.02 4.79 6.65
N GLN A 55 -5.11 6.10 6.52
CA GLN A 55 -6.01 6.71 5.54
C GLN A 55 -5.18 7.48 4.54
N ILE A 56 -5.46 7.26 3.26
CA ILE A 56 -4.86 8.02 2.16
C ILE A 56 -6.00 8.74 1.45
N ASN A 57 -5.91 10.06 1.41
CA ASN A 57 -6.97 10.90 0.84
C ASN A 57 -8.34 10.58 1.47
N GLY A 58 -8.34 10.35 2.78
CA GLY A 58 -9.55 10.03 3.54
C GLY A 58 -10.07 8.62 3.37
N LYS A 59 -9.38 7.75 2.64
CA LYS A 59 -9.85 6.38 2.39
C LYS A 59 -9.05 5.39 3.23
N GLN A 60 -9.74 4.38 3.76
CA GLN A 60 -9.13 3.36 4.58
C GLN A 60 -8.28 2.43 3.73
N VAL A 61 -7.03 2.27 4.13
CA VAL A 61 -6.03 1.51 3.39
C VAL A 61 -5.14 0.76 4.38
N THR A 62 -4.59 -0.36 3.97
CA THR A 62 -3.52 -1.04 4.70
C THR A 62 -2.28 -1.04 3.83
N ILE A 63 -1.15 -0.65 4.40
CA ILE A 63 0.16 -0.84 3.76
C ILE A 63 0.93 -1.85 4.58
N GLY A 64 1.62 -2.76 3.90
CA GLY A 64 2.39 -3.77 4.62
C GLY A 64 3.28 -4.58 3.70
N TRP A 65 3.84 -5.64 4.31
CA TRP A 65 4.69 -6.59 3.62
C TRP A 65 4.41 -7.99 4.15
N ASP A 66 4.39 -8.96 3.26
CA ASP A 66 4.36 -10.37 3.65
C ASP A 66 5.23 -11.19 2.69
N ASN A 67 5.44 -12.48 3.05
CA ASN A 67 6.32 -13.36 2.27
C ASN A 67 5.79 -13.70 0.89
N TRP A 68 4.49 -13.53 0.67
CA TRP A 68 3.87 -13.95 -0.58
C TRP A 68 3.68 -12.81 -1.56
N SER A 69 3.29 -11.65 -1.05
CA SER A 69 2.95 -10.49 -1.89
C SER A 69 4.09 -9.51 -2.03
N GLY A 70 5.07 -9.55 -1.14
CA GLY A 70 6.04 -8.49 -0.99
C GLY A 70 5.40 -7.30 -0.31
N LEU A 71 5.76 -6.10 -0.70
CA LEU A 71 5.13 -4.89 -0.20
C LEU A 71 3.78 -4.71 -0.89
N PHE A 72 2.74 -4.36 -0.13
CA PHE A 72 1.40 -4.17 -0.69
C PHE A 72 0.74 -2.94 -0.09
N ILE A 73 -0.13 -2.33 -0.88
CA ILE A 73 -0.99 -1.23 -0.44
C ILE A 73 -2.40 -1.61 -0.89
N MET A 74 -3.27 -1.87 0.07
CA MET A 74 -4.57 -2.48 -0.19
C MET A 74 -5.70 -1.59 0.30
N SER A 75 -6.71 -1.42 -0.53
CA SER A 75 -7.93 -0.73 -0.13
C SER A 75 -8.72 -1.58 0.84
N LEU A 76 -9.32 -0.93 1.84
CA LEU A 76 -10.18 -1.59 2.82
C LEU A 76 -11.65 -1.26 2.60
N GLU A 77 -11.97 -0.40 1.63
CA GLU A 77 -13.34 -0.02 1.34
C GLU A 77 -13.50 0.20 -0.16
N PRO A 78 -14.71 0.00 -0.71
CA PRO A 78 -14.91 0.14 -2.16
C PRO A 78 -14.49 1.48 -2.73
N SER A 79 -14.75 2.56 -2.00
CA SER A 79 -14.39 3.90 -2.47
C SER A 79 -12.89 4.15 -2.47
N GLY A 80 -12.11 3.31 -1.82
CA GLY A 80 -10.66 3.41 -1.81
C GLY A 80 -9.99 2.80 -3.03
N ASP A 81 -10.71 1.99 -3.81
CA ASP A 81 -10.12 1.31 -4.96
C ASP A 81 -9.56 2.29 -5.98
N MET A 82 -10.23 3.42 -6.21
CA MET A 82 -9.74 4.45 -7.14
C MET A 82 -8.44 5.07 -6.65
N VAL A 83 -8.31 5.24 -5.35
CA VAL A 83 -7.07 5.78 -4.77
C VAL A 83 -5.91 4.81 -5.01
N ILE A 84 -6.17 3.51 -4.82
CA ILE A 84 -5.16 2.49 -5.08
C ILE A 84 -4.73 2.49 -6.54
N GLU A 85 -5.67 2.64 -7.47
CA GLU A 85 -5.34 2.71 -8.89
C GLU A 85 -4.43 3.90 -9.19
N ARG A 86 -4.70 5.05 -8.58
CA ARG A 86 -3.87 6.25 -8.77
C ARG A 86 -2.50 6.10 -8.13
N ILE A 87 -2.44 5.48 -6.94
CA ILE A 87 -1.18 5.19 -6.28
C ILE A 87 -0.32 4.27 -7.14
N PHE A 88 -0.93 3.27 -7.75
CA PHE A 88 -0.22 2.37 -8.66
C PHE A 88 0.46 3.16 -9.79
N GLU A 89 -0.26 4.09 -10.43
CA GLU A 89 0.32 4.89 -11.50
C GLU A 89 1.45 5.79 -10.98
N ILE A 90 1.27 6.38 -9.80
CA ILE A 90 2.29 7.23 -9.19
C ILE A 90 3.56 6.42 -8.93
N LEU A 91 3.42 5.24 -8.33
CA LEU A 91 4.57 4.43 -7.94
C LEU A 91 5.28 3.85 -9.16
N LYS A 92 4.56 3.49 -10.19
CA LYS A 92 5.18 3.04 -11.44
C LYS A 92 6.09 4.12 -12.03
N SER A 93 5.70 5.38 -11.88
CA SER A 93 6.45 6.50 -12.46
C SER A 93 7.53 7.03 -11.54
N SER A 94 7.27 7.04 -10.24
CA SER A 94 8.10 7.75 -9.26
C SER A 94 8.94 6.85 -8.37
N PHE A 95 8.55 5.60 -8.20
CA PHE A 95 9.26 4.65 -7.35
C PHE A 95 9.56 3.40 -8.17
N ARG A 96 10.70 3.41 -8.80
CA ARG A 96 11.15 2.30 -9.65
C ARG A 96 12.04 1.36 -8.87
N GLN A 97 11.78 0.09 -9.09
CA GLN A 97 12.55 -0.94 -8.41
C GLN A 97 12.91 -2.04 -9.38
#